data_9c4bcad84dfc06f7fecd0422d612fe4e
#
_entry.id   9c4bcad84dfc06f7fecd0422d612fe4e
#
_cell.length_a   1.000
_cell.length_b   1.000
_cell.length_c   1.000
_cell.angle_alpha   90.00
_cell.angle_beta   90.00
_cell.angle_gamma   90.00
#
_symmetry.space_group_name_H-M   'P 1'
#
loop_
_entity.id
_entity.type
_entity.pdbx_description
1 polymer ?
#
loop_
_entity_poly.entity_id
_entity_poly.type
_entity_poly.pdbx_seq_one_letter_code
_entity_poly.pdbx_strand_id
1 'polypeptide(L)'
;MTSRSADKFPRLFSPFGLGHTEAPNRIVSTSHGTNMASAGIPTPQLIDYHEAKARGGCGTVMMFGSGAASSLTPIMNNHVNLWDDRAKDGLRDAAQAIKQHGSLAISQVTSMGRRTNLHADIIGRGPSATSCELSPSIPHVLTIGEIQQITADYAKACVTLQSCGFDGADLAFYDDQLPDQFWSPQTNKRCDIYGGSLDNRIRFSLDILEAIRGAVGRNFIVGARVSGDDRLPGGLSPDNLLEIIQRLDRTGHLDYLTVTGGTILSLIHI
;
A
#
# COMPACT_ATOMS: atom_id res chain seq x y z
N MET A 1 -13.39 9.53 24.13
CA MET A 1 -13.34 8.22 24.84
C MET A 1 -13.57 8.44 26.32
N THR A 2 -14.34 7.60 26.99
CA THR A 2 -14.59 7.73 28.44
C THR A 2 -13.39 7.19 29.22
N SER A 3 -13.02 7.82 30.34
CA SER A 3 -11.91 7.42 31.24
C SER A 3 -11.93 5.93 31.63
N ARG A 4 -13.11 5.34 31.74
CA ARG A 4 -13.32 3.91 32.06
C ARG A 4 -12.64 2.91 31.09
N SER A 5 -12.47 3.26 29.82
CA SER A 5 -11.85 2.33 28.82
C SER A 5 -10.34 2.33 28.96
N ALA A 6 -9.71 3.47 29.19
CA ALA A 6 -8.28 3.59 29.38
C ALA A 6 -7.81 2.85 30.65
N ASP A 7 -8.58 2.95 31.76
CA ASP A 7 -8.26 2.25 32.99
C ASP A 7 -8.34 0.72 32.83
N LYS A 8 -9.30 0.23 32.02
CA LYS A 8 -9.49 -1.21 31.79
C LYS A 8 -8.43 -1.81 30.85
N PHE A 9 -7.94 -1.05 29.87
CA PHE A 9 -6.98 -1.50 28.86
C PHE A 9 -5.80 -0.52 28.72
N PRO A 10 -4.98 -0.33 29.77
CA PRO A 10 -3.97 0.74 29.80
C PRO A 10 -2.92 0.61 28.70
N ARG A 11 -2.53 -0.60 28.29
CA ARG A 11 -1.58 -0.81 27.18
C ARG A 11 -2.16 -0.43 25.83
N LEU A 12 -3.45 -0.72 25.58
CA LEU A 12 -4.11 -0.41 24.30
C LEU A 12 -4.21 1.11 24.09
N PHE A 13 -4.47 1.84 25.17
CA PHE A 13 -4.64 3.29 25.13
C PHE A 13 -3.36 4.07 25.50
N SER A 14 -2.21 3.39 25.67
CA SER A 14 -0.94 4.09 25.83
C SER A 14 -0.40 4.58 24.50
N PRO A 15 0.28 5.72 24.48
CA PRO A 15 0.99 6.21 23.29
C PRO A 15 1.97 5.16 22.73
N PHE A 16 2.23 5.24 21.44
CA PHE A 16 3.11 4.33 20.73
C PHE A 16 3.95 5.06 19.70
N GLY A 17 5.28 4.94 19.83
CA GLY A 17 6.22 5.51 18.86
C GLY A 17 6.09 4.83 17.50
N LEU A 18 5.92 5.62 16.42
CA LEU A 18 5.79 5.17 15.05
C LEU A 18 6.64 6.06 14.15
N GLY A 19 7.76 5.52 13.64
CA GLY A 19 8.75 6.29 12.91
C GLY A 19 9.26 7.48 13.74
N HIS A 20 9.13 8.67 13.20
CA HIS A 20 9.59 9.93 13.83
C HIS A 20 8.56 10.57 14.78
N THR A 21 7.37 10.00 14.94
CA THR A 21 6.27 10.58 15.70
C THR A 21 5.65 9.56 16.67
N GLU A 22 4.61 9.95 17.35
CA GLU A 22 3.90 9.12 18.32
C GLU A 22 2.40 9.08 18.00
N ALA A 23 1.85 7.86 17.90
CA ALA A 23 0.41 7.66 17.84
C ALA A 23 -0.17 7.75 19.27
N PRO A 24 -1.34 8.38 19.48
CA PRO A 24 -1.92 8.58 20.79
C PRO A 24 -2.37 7.29 21.48
N ASN A 25 -2.49 6.20 20.74
CA ASN A 25 -2.82 4.86 21.25
C ASN A 25 -2.47 3.80 20.19
N ARG A 26 -2.65 2.52 20.53
CA ARG A 26 -2.29 1.36 19.68
C ARG A 26 -3.44 0.85 18.81
N ILE A 27 -4.51 1.63 18.64
CA ILE A 27 -5.64 1.28 17.79
C ILE A 27 -5.38 1.81 16.39
N VAL A 28 -5.31 0.90 15.43
CA VAL A 28 -5.10 1.21 14.02
C VAL A 28 -6.31 0.78 13.21
N SER A 29 -6.89 1.71 12.44
CA SER A 29 -7.80 1.35 11.37
C SER A 29 -7.01 1.09 10.10
N THR A 30 -6.86 -0.17 9.71
CA THR A 30 -6.13 -0.54 8.49
C THR A 30 -6.86 -0.10 7.23
N SER A 31 -6.10 0.10 6.15
CA SER A 31 -6.64 0.48 4.84
C SER A 31 -7.49 -0.63 4.23
N HIS A 32 -8.55 -0.24 3.54
CA HIS A 32 -9.42 -1.12 2.73
C HIS A 32 -10.08 -0.32 1.62
N GLY A 33 -10.44 -0.98 0.53
CA GLY A 33 -11.14 -0.38 -0.60
C GLY A 33 -12.58 -0.01 -0.23
N THR A 34 -12.91 1.27 -0.25
CA THR A 34 -14.26 1.77 0.07
C THR A 34 -15.10 2.04 -1.18
N ASN A 35 -14.45 2.18 -2.34
CA ASN A 35 -15.07 2.54 -3.61
C ASN A 35 -15.86 3.86 -3.58
N MET A 36 -15.44 4.80 -2.72
CA MET A 36 -16.11 6.09 -2.49
C MET A 36 -15.41 7.27 -3.15
N ALA A 37 -14.32 7.08 -3.90
CA ALA A 37 -13.75 8.14 -4.72
C ALA A 37 -14.58 8.33 -6.01
N SER A 38 -14.43 9.45 -6.66
CA SER A 38 -15.06 9.76 -7.95
C SER A 38 -14.02 10.26 -8.94
N ALA A 39 -13.89 9.59 -10.07
CA ALA A 39 -12.91 9.90 -11.13
C ALA A 39 -11.47 10.04 -10.58
N GLY A 40 -11.10 9.21 -9.60
CA GLY A 40 -9.77 9.23 -8.97
C GLY A 40 -9.59 10.31 -7.89
N ILE A 41 -10.63 11.05 -7.53
CA ILE A 41 -10.58 12.18 -6.58
C ILE A 41 -11.31 11.79 -5.28
N PRO A 42 -10.76 12.11 -4.08
CA PRO A 42 -11.47 11.92 -2.83
C PRO A 42 -12.79 12.70 -2.81
N THR A 43 -13.88 12.04 -2.39
CA THR A 43 -15.19 12.68 -2.19
C THR A 43 -15.38 13.06 -0.73
N PRO A 44 -16.28 14.01 -0.41
CA PRO A 44 -16.66 14.31 0.97
C PRO A 44 -17.09 13.05 1.75
N GLN A 45 -17.86 12.16 1.13
CA GLN A 45 -18.29 10.90 1.74
C GLN A 45 -17.11 10.00 2.15
N LEU A 46 -16.06 9.91 1.30
CA LEU A 46 -14.84 9.17 1.61
C LEU A 46 -14.11 9.78 2.80
N ILE A 47 -14.03 11.11 2.83
CA ILE A 47 -13.37 11.86 3.91
C ILE A 47 -14.12 11.63 5.24
N ASP A 48 -15.44 11.85 5.25
CA ASP A 48 -16.30 11.66 6.44
C ASP A 48 -16.21 10.24 7.00
N TYR A 49 -16.15 9.24 6.11
CA TYR A 49 -16.00 7.83 6.50
C TYR A 49 -14.70 7.59 7.28
N HIS A 50 -13.58 8.16 6.84
CA HIS A 50 -12.31 8.02 7.54
C HIS A 50 -12.21 8.91 8.77
N GLU A 51 -12.76 10.12 8.72
CA GLU A 51 -12.87 11.00 9.88
C GLU A 51 -13.65 10.36 11.02
N ALA A 52 -14.73 9.65 10.74
CA ALA A 52 -15.52 8.97 11.76
C ALA A 52 -14.70 7.98 12.60
N LYS A 53 -13.68 7.35 12.02
CA LYS A 53 -12.77 6.44 12.73
C LYS A 53 -11.82 7.21 13.65
N ALA A 54 -11.27 8.33 13.17
CA ALA A 54 -10.42 9.20 13.98
C ALA A 54 -11.23 9.79 15.16
N ARG A 55 -12.42 10.32 14.90
CA ARG A 55 -13.37 10.81 15.92
C ARG A 55 -13.77 9.71 16.91
N GLY A 56 -13.86 8.45 16.46
CA GLY A 56 -14.08 7.27 17.30
C GLY A 56 -12.88 6.89 18.17
N GLY A 57 -11.70 7.53 17.95
CA GLY A 57 -10.51 7.41 18.78
C GLY A 57 -9.46 6.43 18.30
N CYS A 58 -9.47 6.04 17.01
CA CYS A 58 -8.32 5.36 16.42
C CYS A 58 -7.08 6.24 16.54
N GLY A 59 -5.95 5.70 16.99
CA GLY A 59 -4.69 6.43 17.06
C GLY A 59 -4.05 6.63 15.69
N THR A 60 -4.30 5.71 14.79
CA THR A 60 -3.82 5.79 13.40
C THR A 60 -4.94 5.38 12.45
N VAL A 61 -5.21 6.19 11.43
CA VAL A 61 -6.17 5.87 10.37
C VAL A 61 -5.42 5.73 9.05
N MET A 62 -5.41 4.50 8.52
CA MET A 62 -4.87 4.21 7.19
C MET A 62 -6.01 4.35 6.18
N MET A 63 -5.86 5.32 5.28
CA MET A 63 -6.87 5.68 4.29
C MET A 63 -6.63 4.97 2.95
N PHE A 64 -7.63 5.10 2.08
CA PHE A 64 -7.57 4.77 0.67
C PHE A 64 -7.00 3.39 0.38
N GLY A 65 -7.61 2.34 0.90
CA GLY A 65 -7.22 0.99 0.48
C GLY A 65 -7.19 0.91 -1.04
N SER A 66 -6.01 1.04 -1.63
CA SER A 66 -5.73 1.15 -3.07
C SER A 66 -5.63 2.59 -3.61
N GLY A 67 -4.82 3.46 -2.98
CA GLY A 67 -4.38 4.71 -3.62
C GLY A 67 -3.41 4.41 -4.77
N ALA A 68 -3.80 4.73 -6.02
CA ALA A 68 -3.00 4.40 -7.20
C ALA A 68 -1.71 5.22 -7.26
N ALA A 69 -0.56 4.53 -7.28
CA ALA A 69 0.76 5.16 -7.32
C ALA A 69 1.08 5.76 -8.70
N SER A 70 0.69 5.09 -9.78
CA SER A 70 1.12 5.39 -11.15
C SER A 70 -0.05 5.34 -12.14
N SER A 71 -0.03 6.23 -13.12
CA SER A 71 -0.95 6.19 -14.27
C SER A 71 -0.70 5.00 -15.20
N LEU A 72 0.48 4.38 -15.13
CA LEU A 72 0.76 3.15 -15.87
C LEU A 72 0.02 1.95 -15.31
N THR A 73 -0.31 1.98 -14.01
CA THR A 73 -1.03 0.93 -13.31
C THR A 73 -2.23 1.51 -12.56
N PRO A 74 -3.15 2.17 -13.27
CA PRO A 74 -4.32 2.77 -12.66
C PRO A 74 -5.18 1.70 -12.00
N ILE A 75 -6.01 2.15 -11.06
CA ILE A 75 -7.01 1.31 -10.41
C ILE A 75 -8.39 1.76 -10.93
N MET A 76 -9.45 1.22 -10.38
CA MET A 76 -10.82 1.60 -10.73
C MET A 76 -11.09 3.10 -10.50
N ASN A 77 -11.98 3.69 -11.28
CA ASN A 77 -12.34 5.12 -11.19
C ASN A 77 -12.88 5.58 -9.83
N ASN A 78 -13.30 4.65 -8.99
CA ASN A 78 -13.77 4.90 -7.62
C ASN A 78 -12.69 4.74 -6.54
N HIS A 79 -11.42 4.63 -6.95
CA HIS A 79 -10.23 4.69 -6.10
C HIS A 79 -9.49 6.01 -6.30
N VAL A 80 -8.63 6.37 -5.35
CA VAL A 80 -7.90 7.66 -5.40
C VAL A 80 -6.66 7.53 -6.28
N ASN A 81 -6.45 8.49 -7.18
CA ASN A 81 -5.27 8.58 -8.02
C ASN A 81 -4.24 9.52 -7.36
N LEU A 82 -3.22 8.98 -6.70
CA LEU A 82 -2.18 9.77 -6.02
C LEU A 82 -1.24 10.50 -6.99
N TRP A 83 -1.23 10.09 -8.25
CA TRP A 83 -0.47 10.71 -9.34
C TRP A 83 -1.18 11.91 -9.98
N ASP A 84 -2.49 12.10 -9.70
CA ASP A 84 -3.31 13.15 -10.30
C ASP A 84 -3.33 14.41 -9.42
N ASP A 85 -2.83 15.51 -9.93
CA ASP A 85 -2.78 16.78 -9.20
C ASP A 85 -4.17 17.30 -8.79
N ARG A 86 -5.22 16.89 -9.49
CA ARG A 86 -6.61 17.25 -9.14
C ARG A 86 -7.07 16.63 -7.82
N ALA A 87 -6.43 15.57 -7.37
CA ALA A 87 -6.75 14.93 -6.09
C ALA A 87 -6.20 15.70 -4.87
N LYS A 88 -5.25 16.64 -5.07
CA LYS A 88 -4.49 17.26 -3.97
C LYS A 88 -5.35 17.97 -2.95
N ASP A 89 -6.39 18.70 -3.37
CA ASP A 89 -7.26 19.41 -2.44
C ASP A 89 -8.02 18.43 -1.55
N GLY A 90 -8.65 17.41 -2.15
CA GLY A 90 -9.31 16.35 -1.38
C GLY A 90 -8.37 15.53 -0.50
N LEU A 91 -7.10 15.38 -0.89
CA LEU A 91 -6.07 14.74 -0.04
C LEU A 91 -5.76 15.61 1.19
N ARG A 92 -5.63 16.95 1.03
CA ARG A 92 -5.42 17.86 2.17
C ARG A 92 -6.59 17.83 3.14
N ASP A 93 -7.82 17.91 2.61
CA ASP A 93 -9.04 17.85 3.40
C ASP A 93 -9.10 16.53 4.19
N ALA A 94 -8.76 15.42 3.55
CA ALA A 94 -8.73 14.10 4.18
C ALA A 94 -7.70 14.01 5.31
N ALA A 95 -6.47 14.48 5.09
CA ALA A 95 -5.43 14.50 6.12
C ALA A 95 -5.85 15.38 7.30
N GLN A 96 -6.39 16.57 7.04
CA GLN A 96 -6.88 17.49 8.05
C GLN A 96 -8.03 16.91 8.87
N ALA A 97 -9.01 16.28 8.21
CA ALA A 97 -10.16 15.66 8.85
C ALA A 97 -9.78 14.57 9.86
N ILE A 98 -8.70 13.84 9.61
CA ILE A 98 -8.18 12.84 10.56
C ILE A 98 -7.38 13.52 11.67
N LYS A 99 -6.46 14.40 11.32
CA LYS A 99 -5.48 14.97 12.24
C LYS A 99 -6.10 15.92 13.27
N GLN A 100 -7.24 16.57 12.96
CA GLN A 100 -7.97 17.40 13.92
C GLN A 100 -8.46 16.63 15.16
N HIS A 101 -8.53 15.29 15.08
CA HIS A 101 -8.87 14.40 16.20
C HIS A 101 -7.64 13.83 16.93
N GLY A 102 -6.44 14.28 16.59
CA GLY A 102 -5.18 13.81 17.16
C GLY A 102 -4.69 12.46 16.63
N SER A 103 -5.33 11.91 15.60
CA SER A 103 -4.93 10.66 14.95
C SER A 103 -3.85 10.90 13.89
N LEU A 104 -2.99 9.91 13.66
CA LEU A 104 -2.08 9.91 12.52
C LEU A 104 -2.83 9.56 11.23
N ALA A 105 -2.58 10.31 10.17
CA ALA A 105 -3.14 10.09 8.84
C ALA A 105 -2.10 9.39 7.96
N ILE A 106 -2.35 8.13 7.58
CA ILE A 106 -1.51 7.35 6.66
C ILE A 106 -2.34 7.00 5.43
N SER A 107 -1.76 7.07 4.23
CA SER A 107 -2.42 6.66 2.99
C SER A 107 -1.81 5.37 2.46
N GLN A 108 -2.64 4.41 2.04
CA GLN A 108 -2.12 3.29 1.29
C GLN A 108 -1.72 3.72 -0.12
N VAL A 109 -0.57 3.20 -0.58
CA VAL A 109 -0.03 3.41 -1.93
C VAL A 109 0.11 2.06 -2.60
N THR A 110 -0.50 1.90 -3.77
CA THR A 110 -0.61 0.60 -4.43
C THR A 110 -0.46 0.67 -5.95
N SER A 111 -0.21 -0.50 -6.52
CA SER A 111 -0.28 -0.79 -7.95
C SER A 111 -0.85 -2.19 -8.12
N MET A 112 -1.97 -2.33 -8.79
CA MET A 112 -2.62 -3.64 -8.97
C MET A 112 -1.93 -4.53 -10.01
N GLY A 113 -1.02 -3.98 -10.80
CA GLY A 113 -0.25 -4.76 -11.76
C GLY A 113 -1.14 -5.52 -12.75
N ARG A 114 -0.97 -6.85 -12.86
CA ARG A 114 -1.75 -7.72 -13.76
C ARG A 114 -3.25 -7.73 -13.46
N ARG A 115 -3.67 -7.26 -12.28
CA ARG A 115 -5.08 -7.19 -11.84
C ARG A 115 -5.79 -5.89 -12.21
N THR A 116 -5.09 -4.94 -12.82
CA THR A 116 -5.63 -3.60 -13.16
C THR A 116 -6.93 -3.66 -13.98
N ASN A 117 -7.09 -4.65 -14.83
CA ASN A 117 -8.22 -4.77 -15.75
C ASN A 117 -9.47 -5.48 -15.18
N LEU A 118 -9.48 -5.85 -13.91
CA LEU A 118 -10.66 -6.47 -13.29
C LEU A 118 -11.92 -5.61 -13.43
N HIS A 119 -11.76 -4.30 -13.55
CA HIS A 119 -12.87 -3.34 -13.55
C HIS A 119 -12.66 -2.13 -14.48
N ALA A 120 -11.72 -2.21 -15.42
CA ALA A 120 -11.45 -1.12 -16.35
C ALA A 120 -11.10 -1.70 -17.74
N ASP A 121 -11.42 -0.97 -18.79
CA ASP A 121 -11.00 -1.28 -20.17
C ASP A 121 -9.49 -1.02 -20.38
N ILE A 122 -8.68 -1.40 -19.39
CA ILE A 122 -7.25 -1.12 -19.33
C ILE A 122 -6.51 -2.46 -19.29
N ILE A 123 -5.50 -2.59 -20.14
CA ILE A 123 -4.62 -3.75 -20.13
C ILE A 123 -3.79 -3.74 -18.84
N GLY A 124 -3.91 -4.79 -18.02
CA GLY A 124 -3.06 -4.99 -16.85
C GLY A 124 -1.58 -5.02 -17.23
N ARG A 125 -0.72 -4.62 -16.31
CA ARG A 125 0.74 -4.65 -16.48
C ARG A 125 1.36 -5.50 -15.38
N GLY A 126 2.28 -6.38 -15.74
CA GLY A 126 2.88 -7.30 -14.77
C GLY A 126 4.33 -7.61 -15.09
N PRO A 127 5.02 -8.37 -14.22
CA PRO A 127 6.39 -8.80 -14.48
C PRO A 127 6.50 -9.72 -15.70
N SER A 128 5.43 -10.44 -16.04
CA SER A 128 5.37 -11.42 -17.13
C SER A 128 3.97 -11.50 -17.72
N ALA A 129 3.82 -12.15 -18.89
CA ALA A 129 2.54 -12.39 -19.55
C ALA A 129 1.71 -13.51 -18.84
N THR A 130 1.65 -13.47 -17.52
CA THR A 130 0.91 -14.42 -16.71
C THR A 130 -0.40 -13.78 -16.27
N SER A 131 -1.53 -14.27 -16.85
CA SER A 131 -2.86 -13.77 -16.46
C SER A 131 -3.19 -14.07 -15.00
N CYS A 132 -4.05 -13.26 -14.43
CA CYS A 132 -4.68 -13.54 -13.14
C CYS A 132 -5.93 -14.40 -13.37
N GLU A 133 -6.22 -15.35 -12.49
CA GLU A 133 -7.44 -16.17 -12.60
C GLU A 133 -8.73 -15.34 -12.58
N LEU A 134 -8.70 -14.20 -11.87
CA LEU A 134 -9.82 -13.25 -11.83
C LEU A 134 -9.90 -12.36 -13.07
N SER A 135 -8.88 -12.37 -13.93
CA SER A 135 -8.82 -11.55 -15.13
C SER A 135 -8.25 -12.38 -16.30
N PRO A 136 -9.07 -12.75 -17.29
CA PRO A 136 -8.66 -13.61 -18.37
C PRO A 136 -7.72 -12.93 -19.38
N SER A 137 -7.48 -11.63 -19.27
CA SER A 137 -6.62 -10.92 -20.20
C SER A 137 -5.13 -11.14 -19.89
N ILE A 138 -4.33 -11.22 -20.94
CA ILE A 138 -2.87 -11.31 -20.82
C ILE A 138 -2.33 -9.91 -20.50
N PRO A 139 -1.61 -9.72 -19.38
CA PRO A 139 -1.05 -8.43 -19.05
C PRO A 139 0.12 -8.06 -19.99
N HIS A 140 0.30 -6.76 -20.22
CA HIS A 140 1.52 -6.24 -20.83
C HIS A 140 2.71 -6.53 -19.91
N VAL A 141 3.78 -7.09 -20.47
CA VAL A 141 5.03 -7.33 -19.75
C VAL A 141 5.79 -6.02 -19.59
N LEU A 142 5.98 -5.60 -18.37
CA LEU A 142 6.69 -4.35 -18.08
C LEU A 142 8.12 -4.38 -18.62
N THR A 143 8.49 -3.35 -19.37
CA THR A 143 9.88 -3.07 -19.73
C THR A 143 10.66 -2.57 -18.52
N ILE A 144 11.98 -2.61 -18.54
CA ILE A 144 12.83 -2.04 -17.48
C ILE A 144 12.53 -0.55 -17.29
N GLY A 145 12.33 0.20 -18.39
CA GLY A 145 11.97 1.62 -18.32
C GLY A 145 10.64 1.88 -17.63
N GLU A 146 9.61 1.05 -17.89
CA GLU A 146 8.32 1.16 -17.19
C GLU A 146 8.43 0.80 -15.70
N ILE A 147 9.25 -0.19 -15.34
CA ILE A 147 9.53 -0.53 -13.94
C ILE A 147 10.17 0.66 -13.22
N GLN A 148 11.17 1.30 -13.83
CA GLN A 148 11.82 2.50 -13.29
C GLN A 148 10.85 3.67 -13.17
N GLN A 149 9.97 3.87 -14.16
CA GLN A 149 8.94 4.90 -14.11
C GLN A 149 7.96 4.67 -12.96
N ILE A 150 7.47 3.43 -12.77
CA ILE A 150 6.57 3.09 -11.67
C ILE A 150 7.28 3.29 -10.32
N THR A 151 8.55 2.94 -10.22
CA THR A 151 9.36 3.21 -9.01
C THR A 151 9.40 4.70 -8.68
N ALA A 152 9.66 5.54 -9.67
CA ALA A 152 9.64 6.99 -9.51
C ALA A 152 8.24 7.53 -9.16
N ASP A 153 7.18 6.95 -9.73
CA ASP A 153 5.81 7.33 -9.43
C ASP A 153 5.41 7.00 -7.99
N TYR A 154 5.89 5.88 -7.41
CA TYR A 154 5.71 5.60 -5.97
C TYR A 154 6.34 6.68 -5.09
N ALA A 155 7.56 7.11 -5.41
CA ALA A 155 8.22 8.19 -4.68
C ALA A 155 7.45 9.51 -4.82
N LYS A 156 7.00 9.86 -6.04
CA LYS A 156 6.19 11.05 -6.31
C LYS A 156 4.85 11.01 -5.55
N ALA A 157 4.18 9.86 -5.49
CA ALA A 157 2.94 9.69 -4.73
C ALA A 157 3.17 9.97 -3.24
N CYS A 158 4.26 9.48 -2.64
CA CYS A 158 4.61 9.74 -1.25
C CYS A 158 4.95 11.21 -1.00
N VAL A 159 5.66 11.89 -1.92
CA VAL A 159 5.90 13.35 -1.86
C VAL A 159 4.58 14.12 -1.93
N THR A 160 3.66 13.70 -2.79
CA THR A 160 2.32 14.30 -2.87
C THR A 160 1.58 14.17 -1.54
N LEU A 161 1.55 12.96 -0.95
CA LEU A 161 0.92 12.73 0.36
C LEU A 161 1.55 13.60 1.46
N GLN A 162 2.89 13.65 1.52
CA GLN A 162 3.60 14.48 2.49
C GLN A 162 3.24 15.97 2.34
N SER A 163 3.20 16.47 1.10
CA SER A 163 2.82 17.86 0.79
C SER A 163 1.36 18.18 1.10
N CYS A 164 0.50 17.17 1.14
CA CYS A 164 -0.92 17.26 1.51
C CYS A 164 -1.17 17.08 3.01
N GLY A 165 -0.11 16.88 3.82
CA GLY A 165 -0.21 16.84 5.29
C GLY A 165 -0.41 15.45 5.89
N PHE A 166 -0.29 14.37 5.10
CA PHE A 166 -0.24 13.01 5.65
C PHE A 166 1.03 12.78 6.46
N ASP A 167 0.93 11.95 7.49
CA ASP A 167 2.06 11.58 8.35
C ASP A 167 2.87 10.43 7.76
N GLY A 168 2.28 9.66 6.81
CA GLY A 168 2.97 8.53 6.21
C GLY A 168 2.23 7.84 5.06
N ALA A 169 2.89 6.81 4.52
CA ALA A 169 2.39 5.91 3.50
C ALA A 169 2.48 4.44 3.95
N ASP A 170 1.48 3.64 3.57
CA ASP A 170 1.39 2.19 3.75
C ASP A 170 1.50 1.51 2.37
N LEU A 171 2.64 0.89 2.07
CA LEU A 171 2.90 0.30 0.76
C LEU A 171 2.22 -1.06 0.64
N ALA A 172 1.43 -1.25 -0.41
CA ALA A 172 0.74 -2.51 -0.66
C ALA A 172 1.67 -3.52 -1.36
N PHE A 173 2.37 -4.34 -0.57
CA PHE A 173 3.27 -5.41 -1.03
C PHE A 173 2.68 -6.79 -0.69
N TYR A 174 1.41 -6.98 -0.96
CA TYR A 174 0.64 -8.17 -0.60
C TYR A 174 -0.47 -8.43 -1.62
N ASP A 175 -1.15 -9.56 -1.51
CA ASP A 175 -2.42 -9.83 -2.18
C ASP A 175 -2.36 -9.72 -3.70
N ASP A 176 -1.32 -10.26 -4.32
CA ASP A 176 -1.10 -10.17 -5.76
C ASP A 176 -1.08 -8.71 -6.28
N GLN A 177 -0.61 -7.75 -5.46
CA GLN A 177 -0.25 -6.41 -5.92
C GLN A 177 1.07 -6.46 -6.69
N LEU A 178 1.36 -5.44 -7.50
CA LEU A 178 2.50 -5.48 -8.42
C LEU A 178 3.84 -5.84 -7.76
N PRO A 179 4.24 -5.30 -6.59
CA PRO A 179 5.49 -5.72 -5.93
C PRO A 179 5.49 -7.20 -5.56
N ASP A 180 4.37 -7.73 -5.04
CA ASP A 180 4.19 -9.14 -4.70
C ASP A 180 4.25 -10.04 -5.95
N GLN A 181 3.70 -9.59 -7.09
CA GLN A 181 3.82 -10.29 -8.37
C GLN A 181 5.27 -10.47 -8.83
N PHE A 182 6.17 -9.54 -8.47
CA PHE A 182 7.59 -9.69 -8.75
C PHE A 182 8.26 -10.74 -7.87
N TRP A 183 7.80 -10.94 -6.63
CA TRP A 183 8.41 -11.88 -5.68
C TRP A 183 8.17 -13.34 -6.07
N SER A 184 6.97 -13.66 -6.53
CA SER A 184 6.56 -15.03 -6.82
C SER A 184 7.14 -15.55 -8.13
N PRO A 185 7.80 -16.73 -8.14
CA PRO A 185 8.24 -17.36 -9.38
C PRO A 185 7.07 -17.87 -10.24
N GLN A 186 5.84 -17.88 -9.71
CA GLN A 186 4.65 -18.22 -10.50
C GLN A 186 4.27 -17.08 -11.44
N THR A 187 4.38 -15.85 -10.99
CA THR A 187 3.96 -14.66 -11.73
C THR A 187 5.13 -13.97 -12.43
N ASN A 188 6.34 -14.13 -11.91
CA ASN A 188 7.55 -13.53 -12.44
C ASN A 188 8.41 -14.58 -13.17
N LYS A 189 8.31 -14.60 -14.50
CA LYS A 189 9.09 -15.46 -15.42
C LYS A 189 10.22 -14.70 -16.12
N ARG A 190 10.61 -13.53 -15.59
CA ARG A 190 11.67 -12.71 -16.20
C ARG A 190 13.03 -13.37 -16.06
N CYS A 191 13.90 -13.08 -17.06
CA CYS A 191 15.29 -13.53 -17.10
C CYS A 191 16.29 -12.36 -17.00
N ASP A 192 15.81 -11.15 -16.70
CA ASP A 192 16.62 -9.95 -16.51
C ASP A 192 16.91 -9.68 -15.01
N ILE A 193 17.39 -8.47 -14.72
CA ILE A 193 17.77 -8.04 -13.35
C ILE A 193 16.60 -8.01 -12.35
N TYR A 194 15.35 -8.16 -12.80
CA TYR A 194 14.13 -8.20 -11.99
C TYR A 194 13.52 -9.61 -11.89
N GLY A 195 14.20 -10.65 -12.39
CA GLY A 195 13.70 -12.03 -12.39
C GLY A 195 14.75 -13.10 -12.09
N GLY A 196 14.32 -14.36 -12.01
CA GLY A 196 15.17 -15.50 -11.70
C GLY A 196 15.45 -15.64 -10.19
N SER A 197 16.61 -15.20 -9.72
CA SER A 197 17.01 -15.31 -8.30
C SER A 197 16.08 -14.48 -7.39
N LEU A 198 16.03 -14.85 -6.10
CA LEU A 198 15.27 -14.07 -5.11
C LEU A 198 15.76 -12.62 -5.04
N ASP A 199 17.08 -12.39 -5.10
CA ASP A 199 17.67 -11.05 -5.11
C ASP A 199 17.13 -10.18 -6.24
N ASN A 200 16.97 -10.76 -7.41
CA ASN A 200 16.39 -10.05 -8.57
C ASN A 200 14.89 -9.85 -8.43
N ARG A 201 14.15 -10.85 -7.91
CA ARG A 201 12.71 -10.75 -7.76
C ARG A 201 12.27 -9.70 -6.74
N ILE A 202 13.04 -9.50 -5.67
CA ILE A 202 12.73 -8.48 -4.65
C ILE A 202 13.25 -7.09 -5.03
N ARG A 203 14.10 -6.98 -6.05
CA ARG A 203 14.76 -5.73 -6.47
C ARG A 203 13.77 -4.59 -6.68
N PHE A 204 12.66 -4.84 -7.36
CA PHE A 204 11.63 -3.81 -7.58
C PHE A 204 11.14 -3.19 -6.27
N SER A 205 10.89 -4.00 -5.24
CA SER A 205 10.46 -3.49 -3.93
C SER A 205 11.56 -2.72 -3.21
N LEU A 206 12.82 -3.16 -3.35
CA LEU A 206 13.97 -2.45 -2.78
C LEU A 206 14.17 -1.08 -3.46
N ASP A 207 14.07 -1.04 -4.79
CA ASP A 207 14.18 0.19 -5.58
C ASP A 207 13.06 1.19 -5.18
N ILE A 208 11.82 0.72 -4.96
CA ILE A 208 10.71 1.54 -4.46
C ILE A 208 11.04 2.12 -3.09
N LEU A 209 11.50 1.30 -2.13
CA LEU A 209 11.79 1.75 -0.78
C LEU A 209 12.91 2.80 -0.77
N GLU A 210 13.97 2.58 -1.53
CA GLU A 210 15.09 3.53 -1.67
C GLU A 210 14.62 4.85 -2.28
N ALA A 211 13.86 4.78 -3.39
CA ALA A 211 13.34 5.97 -4.07
C ALA A 211 12.40 6.80 -3.17
N ILE A 212 11.49 6.14 -2.44
CA ILE A 212 10.60 6.81 -1.50
C ILE A 212 11.42 7.48 -0.39
N ARG A 213 12.30 6.73 0.27
CA ARG A 213 13.06 7.25 1.42
C ARG A 213 14.00 8.39 1.02
N GLY A 214 14.60 8.31 -0.18
CA GLY A 214 15.38 9.40 -0.76
C GLY A 214 14.56 10.67 -1.01
N ALA A 215 13.29 10.54 -1.39
CA ALA A 215 12.42 11.65 -1.71
C ALA A 215 11.76 12.31 -0.48
N VAL A 216 11.28 11.52 0.50
CA VAL A 216 10.51 12.04 1.65
C VAL A 216 11.34 12.19 2.94
N GLY A 217 12.55 11.62 2.99
CA GLY A 217 13.41 11.65 4.17
C GLY A 217 12.88 10.81 5.34
N ARG A 218 13.35 11.10 6.57
CA ARG A 218 12.98 10.35 7.79
C ARG A 218 11.77 10.94 8.53
N ASN A 219 11.34 12.13 8.18
CA ASN A 219 10.19 12.81 8.78
C ASN A 219 8.86 12.48 8.08
N PHE A 220 8.79 11.28 7.50
CA PHE A 220 7.59 10.72 6.90
C PHE A 220 7.58 9.23 7.18
N ILE A 221 6.48 8.72 7.73
CA ILE A 221 6.34 7.31 8.06
C ILE A 221 6.21 6.51 6.77
N VAL A 222 7.01 5.46 6.63
CA VAL A 222 6.92 4.52 5.52
C VAL A 222 6.72 3.13 6.09
N GLY A 223 5.56 2.57 5.89
CA GLY A 223 5.26 1.19 6.25
C GLY A 223 4.92 0.35 5.03
N ALA A 224 4.89 -0.96 5.21
CA ALA A 224 4.43 -1.87 4.18
C ALA A 224 3.48 -2.91 4.76
N ARG A 225 2.46 -3.27 3.96
CA ARG A 225 1.65 -4.45 4.21
C ARG A 225 2.14 -5.58 3.34
N VAL A 226 2.41 -6.74 3.95
CA VAL A 226 2.96 -7.92 3.30
C VAL A 226 2.10 -9.14 3.61
N SER A 227 2.10 -10.13 2.72
CA SER A 227 1.53 -11.45 3.02
C SER A 227 2.49 -12.23 3.92
N GLY A 228 1.95 -12.99 4.89
CA GLY A 228 2.70 -13.93 5.70
C GLY A 228 2.63 -15.37 5.17
N ASP A 229 1.65 -15.64 4.29
CA ASP A 229 1.42 -16.92 3.63
C ASP A 229 0.43 -16.69 2.49
N ASP A 230 0.74 -17.10 1.28
CA ASP A 230 -0.18 -16.96 0.14
C ASP A 230 -1.38 -17.89 0.23
N ARG A 231 -1.22 -19.02 0.94
CA ARG A 231 -2.23 -20.09 1.05
C ARG A 231 -2.71 -20.61 -0.30
N LEU A 232 -1.81 -20.66 -1.26
CA LEU A 232 -2.06 -21.17 -2.62
C LEU A 232 -1.07 -22.28 -2.96
N PRO A 233 -1.48 -23.33 -3.69
CA PRO A 233 -0.56 -24.32 -4.20
C PRO A 233 0.52 -23.68 -5.08
N GLY A 234 1.79 -23.84 -4.70
CA GLY A 234 2.95 -23.25 -5.40
C GLY A 234 3.15 -21.74 -5.17
N GLY A 235 2.32 -21.07 -4.35
CA GLY A 235 2.52 -19.71 -3.88
C GLY A 235 3.75 -19.58 -2.98
N LEU A 236 4.00 -18.36 -2.50
CA LEU A 236 5.07 -18.11 -1.55
C LEU A 236 4.70 -18.68 -0.18
N SER A 237 5.58 -19.55 0.33
CA SER A 237 5.43 -20.13 1.67
C SER A 237 5.79 -19.10 2.75
N PRO A 238 5.40 -19.35 4.02
CA PRO A 238 5.81 -18.52 5.14
C PRO A 238 7.33 -18.32 5.23
N ASP A 239 8.14 -19.36 4.95
CA ASP A 239 9.60 -19.25 4.98
C ASP A 239 10.12 -18.33 3.87
N ASN A 240 9.57 -18.43 2.65
CA ASN A 240 9.92 -17.53 1.55
C ASN A 240 9.58 -16.08 1.89
N LEU A 241 8.39 -15.84 2.42
CA LEU A 241 7.92 -14.51 2.79
C LEU A 241 8.72 -13.94 3.97
N LEU A 242 9.07 -14.77 4.95
CA LEU A 242 9.94 -14.36 6.07
C LEU A 242 11.29 -13.88 5.55
N GLU A 243 11.92 -14.61 4.62
CA GLU A 243 13.18 -14.20 4.01
C GLU A 243 13.06 -12.86 3.27
N ILE A 244 11.99 -12.69 2.49
CA ILE A 244 11.70 -11.43 1.78
C ILE A 244 11.53 -10.28 2.78
N ILE A 245 10.68 -10.46 3.80
CA ILE A 245 10.40 -9.47 4.84
C ILE A 245 11.70 -9.04 5.56
N GLN A 246 12.54 -10.01 5.93
CA GLN A 246 13.83 -9.71 6.57
C GLN A 246 14.74 -8.88 5.68
N ARG A 247 14.72 -9.09 4.36
CA ARG A 247 15.52 -8.32 3.41
C ARG A 247 14.99 -6.89 3.25
N LEU A 248 13.67 -6.71 3.23
CA LEU A 248 13.04 -5.39 3.21
C LEU A 248 13.36 -4.62 4.51
N ASP A 249 13.27 -5.27 5.66
CA ASP A 249 13.55 -4.67 6.98
C ASP A 249 15.00 -4.23 7.12
N ARG A 250 15.96 -5.04 6.64
CA ARG A 250 17.40 -4.72 6.67
C ARG A 250 17.79 -3.47 5.90
N THR A 251 16.94 -2.96 5.01
CA THR A 251 17.17 -1.67 4.35
C THR A 251 17.12 -0.50 5.34
N GLY A 252 16.44 -0.68 6.48
CA GLY A 252 16.15 0.38 7.43
C GLY A 252 15.26 1.48 6.85
N HIS A 253 14.57 1.23 5.73
CA HIS A 253 13.69 2.21 5.09
C HIS A 253 12.25 2.13 5.59
N LEU A 254 11.86 1.03 6.22
CA LEU A 254 10.53 0.84 6.80
C LEU A 254 10.50 1.24 8.27
N ASP A 255 9.41 1.86 8.68
CA ASP A 255 9.11 2.21 10.07
C ASP A 255 8.20 1.16 10.73
N TYR A 256 7.41 0.43 9.93
CA TYR A 256 6.57 -0.69 10.40
C TYR A 256 6.24 -1.67 9.28
N LEU A 257 5.79 -2.84 9.69
CA LEU A 257 5.21 -3.86 8.81
C LEU A 257 3.84 -4.31 9.34
N THR A 258 2.88 -4.42 8.43
CA THR A 258 1.58 -5.06 8.69
C THR A 258 1.54 -6.40 7.96
N VAL A 259 1.37 -7.49 8.70
CA VAL A 259 1.31 -8.84 8.13
C VAL A 259 -0.15 -9.27 7.98
N THR A 260 -0.50 -9.75 6.79
CA THR A 260 -1.81 -10.34 6.49
C THR A 260 -1.63 -11.79 6.03
N GLY A 261 -2.71 -12.57 6.00
CA GLY A 261 -2.67 -13.96 5.53
C GLY A 261 -3.55 -14.17 4.32
N GLY A 262 -3.06 -14.96 3.38
CA GLY A 262 -3.74 -15.27 2.13
C GLY A 262 -3.57 -14.18 1.07
N THR A 263 -4.02 -14.51 -0.13
CA THR A 263 -4.17 -13.61 -1.26
C THR A 263 -5.64 -13.55 -1.65
N ILE A 264 -6.02 -12.65 -2.55
CA ILE A 264 -7.39 -12.58 -3.06
C ILE A 264 -7.86 -13.93 -3.66
N LEU A 265 -6.95 -14.69 -4.24
CA LEU A 265 -7.26 -16.00 -4.83
C LEU A 265 -7.50 -17.08 -3.76
N SER A 266 -6.80 -17.02 -2.61
CA SER A 266 -7.00 -17.97 -1.50
C SER A 266 -8.21 -17.61 -0.65
N LEU A 267 -8.58 -16.33 -0.55
CA LEU A 267 -9.69 -15.84 0.28
C LEU A 267 -11.07 -16.14 -0.30
N ILE A 268 -11.19 -16.37 -1.61
CA ILE A 268 -12.46 -16.75 -2.23
C ILE A 268 -12.91 -18.18 -1.89
N HIS A 269 -12.06 -18.95 -1.22
CA HIS A 269 -12.33 -20.34 -0.79
C HIS A 269 -12.54 -20.48 0.73
N ILE A 270 -12.66 -19.39 1.47
CA ILE A 270 -12.92 -19.39 2.92
C ILE A 270 -14.41 -19.22 3.22
#